data_c58bb5099b386b753d023087bb73635c
#
_entry.id   c58bb5099b386b753d023087bb73635c
#
_cell.length_a   1.000
_cell.length_b   1.000
_cell.length_c   1.000
_cell.angle_alpha   90.00
_cell.angle_beta   90.00
_cell.angle_gamma   90.00
#
_symmetry.space_group_name_H-M   'P 1'
#
loop_
_entity.id
_entity.type
_entity.pdbx_description
1 polymer ?
#
loop_
_entity_poly.entity_id
_entity_poly.type
_entity_poly.pdbx_seq_one_letter_code
_entity_poly.pdbx_strand_id
1 'polypeptide(L)'
;MNFNRFFRLLPIVFLLSTPIATAQLLGPGARTVGESWSRSPVMAANGMAATAHPLASGIAVDVLKAGGSAVDAAIAANAALGLMEPTGNGIGGDLFAIVWDPETQQLYGYNGSGRSPMGRSFEQMEAKIDALKASGAMAESTIGIPSHGSFSVTVPGAVDGWFALHDRWGQLPMKQVLADPIRYAEEGFPLSPVIAAGFEGNRRRFKQVSGMIEELINAEKTYFEGDRAPVAGEIFKNPDLGRTLRALGEGGRAAFYEESIAVAMDEYFRSIGADLTLQDLQEHEGEWVTPRGVEYNGYTLYELPPNGQGFAALIMLNILKQTDLRQFERGGPEIFHYMVEAKRLAFEAMAGTFADPDFADMPIDELLSESFAKRLFDRIKTDSVITPARLAVPLEGEGDTTYLTVVDGNGMMVSLIQSNYRGMGSGLVPTGLGFMLQDRGELFSMEPGHPNVYAPGKRPFHTIIPAFLMRDGEPYMSFGLMGGGMQPQGHVQVLVNMADFGMNIQEAGDAARFLHDGGSSPDEGVSDRYGTLFVEPGVAQSTVEALRRMGHRVSVGGGAGKYGGYQAIIRDPDTGVLMGGTEMRKDGTVVGY
;
A
#
# COMPACT_ATOMS: atom_id res chain seq x y z
N MET A 1 -31.40 -55.37 -71.49
CA MET A 1 -32.01 -54.08 -71.25
C MET A 1 -31.39 -53.52 -69.97
N ASN A 2 -30.43 -52.60 -70.14
CA ASN A 2 -29.62 -52.03 -69.10
C ASN A 2 -30.23 -50.68 -68.67
N PHE A 3 -30.45 -50.47 -67.37
CA PHE A 3 -30.71 -49.17 -66.80
C PHE A 3 -29.64 -48.82 -65.77
N ASN A 4 -28.66 -47.94 -66.12
CA ASN A 4 -27.74 -47.29 -65.28
C ASN A 4 -28.42 -46.07 -64.62
N ARG A 5 -28.52 -46.05 -63.31
CA ARG A 5 -28.86 -44.83 -62.52
C ARG A 5 -27.60 -44.23 -61.95
N PHE A 6 -27.23 -43.05 -62.45
CA PHE A 6 -26.21 -42.17 -61.86
C PHE A 6 -26.76 -41.52 -60.59
N PHE A 7 -26.18 -41.84 -59.43
CA PHE A 7 -26.36 -41.05 -58.22
C PHE A 7 -25.29 -39.94 -58.19
N ARG A 8 -25.70 -38.70 -58.27
CA ARG A 8 -24.85 -37.54 -58.01
C ARG A 8 -24.83 -37.32 -56.51
N LEU A 9 -23.66 -37.51 -55.86
CA LEU A 9 -23.34 -37.10 -54.50
C LEU A 9 -23.07 -35.60 -54.50
N LEU A 10 -23.94 -34.80 -53.85
CA LEU A 10 -23.64 -33.43 -53.46
C LEU A 10 -22.73 -33.47 -52.18
N PRO A 11 -21.62 -32.74 -52.16
CA PRO A 11 -20.84 -32.61 -50.92
C PRO A 11 -21.60 -31.66 -49.98
N ILE A 12 -22.00 -32.17 -48.80
CA ILE A 12 -22.47 -31.37 -47.70
C ILE A 12 -21.22 -30.73 -47.07
N VAL A 13 -21.03 -29.45 -47.35
CA VAL A 13 -19.99 -28.65 -46.62
C VAL A 13 -20.55 -28.37 -45.25
N PHE A 14 -20.05 -29.08 -44.24
CA PHE A 14 -20.21 -28.70 -42.82
C PHE A 14 -19.37 -27.47 -42.58
N LEU A 15 -20.01 -26.30 -42.54
CA LEU A 15 -19.43 -25.11 -41.93
C LEU A 15 -19.32 -25.37 -40.40
N LEU A 16 -18.15 -25.77 -39.98
CA LEU A 16 -17.75 -25.74 -38.58
C LEU A 16 -17.66 -24.26 -38.15
N SER A 17 -18.75 -23.74 -37.63
CA SER A 17 -18.70 -22.49 -36.86
C SER A 17 -17.89 -22.80 -35.59
N THR A 18 -16.60 -22.52 -35.61
CA THR A 18 -15.82 -22.41 -34.38
C THR A 18 -16.46 -21.31 -33.55
N PRO A 19 -16.91 -21.57 -32.32
CA PRO A 19 -17.33 -20.48 -31.46
C PRO A 19 -16.12 -19.56 -31.27
N ILE A 20 -16.28 -18.29 -31.61
CA ILE A 20 -15.33 -17.25 -31.20
C ILE A 20 -15.37 -17.30 -29.68
N ALA A 21 -14.35 -17.85 -29.04
CA ALA A 21 -14.19 -17.79 -27.60
C ALA A 21 -14.06 -16.29 -27.28
N THR A 22 -15.10 -15.71 -26.76
CA THR A 22 -15.01 -14.39 -26.10
C THR A 22 -13.99 -14.58 -24.98
N ALA A 23 -12.87 -13.85 -25.07
CA ALA A 23 -11.87 -13.86 -24.02
C ALA A 23 -12.54 -13.35 -22.74
N GLN A 24 -12.81 -14.26 -21.81
CA GLN A 24 -13.37 -13.90 -20.51
C GLN A 24 -12.32 -13.13 -19.73
N LEU A 25 -12.75 -12.08 -19.04
CA LEU A 25 -11.91 -11.35 -18.12
C LEU A 25 -11.60 -12.28 -16.93
N LEU A 26 -10.33 -12.63 -16.77
CA LEU A 26 -9.89 -13.49 -15.68
C LEU A 26 -9.18 -12.67 -14.60
N GLY A 27 -9.53 -12.90 -13.35
CA GLY A 27 -8.82 -12.42 -12.20
C GLY A 27 -7.54 -13.21 -11.90
N PRO A 28 -6.86 -12.94 -10.79
CA PRO A 28 -5.70 -13.68 -10.35
C PRO A 28 -5.97 -15.20 -10.28
N GLY A 29 -5.01 -16.01 -10.68
CA GLY A 29 -5.18 -17.45 -10.75
C GLY A 29 -6.07 -17.94 -11.90
N ALA A 30 -6.28 -17.13 -12.95
CA ALA A 30 -7.11 -17.41 -14.11
C ALA A 30 -8.60 -17.63 -13.77
N ARG A 31 -9.09 -17.03 -12.68
CA ARG A 31 -10.51 -17.07 -12.33
C ARG A 31 -11.33 -16.07 -13.13
N THR A 32 -12.54 -16.45 -13.46
CA THR A 32 -13.51 -15.56 -14.07
C THR A 32 -14.01 -14.56 -13.04
N VAL A 33 -13.85 -13.27 -13.32
CA VAL A 33 -14.25 -12.18 -12.42
C VAL A 33 -15.73 -11.88 -12.59
N GLY A 34 -16.46 -11.78 -11.47
CA GLY A 34 -17.90 -11.45 -11.47
C GLY A 34 -18.78 -12.60 -11.92
N GLU A 35 -18.29 -13.85 -11.89
CA GLU A 35 -19.05 -15.05 -12.17
C GLU A 35 -19.04 -16.04 -11.00
N SER A 36 -19.88 -17.09 -11.10
CA SER A 36 -20.15 -18.06 -10.01
C SER A 36 -18.94 -18.87 -9.51
N TRP A 37 -17.78 -18.76 -10.15
CA TRP A 37 -16.55 -19.45 -9.78
C TRP A 37 -15.62 -18.64 -8.86
N SER A 38 -15.96 -17.39 -8.51
CA SER A 38 -15.21 -16.62 -7.54
C SER A 38 -15.41 -17.17 -6.12
N ARG A 39 -14.43 -16.93 -5.23
CA ARG A 39 -14.55 -17.27 -3.81
C ARG A 39 -15.66 -16.42 -3.18
N SER A 40 -16.50 -17.03 -2.32
CA SER A 40 -17.48 -16.28 -1.54
C SER A 40 -16.77 -15.34 -0.55
N PRO A 41 -17.36 -14.18 -0.24
CA PRO A 41 -16.96 -13.40 0.93
C PRO A 41 -17.06 -14.23 2.20
N VAL A 42 -16.19 -13.98 3.18
CA VAL A 42 -16.29 -14.58 4.51
C VAL A 42 -17.36 -13.84 5.31
N MET A 43 -18.25 -14.57 5.95
CA MET A 43 -19.35 -14.00 6.74
C MET A 43 -19.13 -14.24 8.23
N ALA A 44 -19.40 -13.23 9.09
CA ALA A 44 -19.33 -13.34 10.54
C ALA A 44 -20.33 -12.41 11.22
N ALA A 45 -20.55 -12.63 12.53
CA ALA A 45 -21.54 -11.87 13.31
C ALA A 45 -20.94 -11.09 14.49
N ASN A 46 -19.78 -11.49 15.03
CA ASN A 46 -19.26 -10.96 16.29
C ASN A 46 -17.96 -10.15 16.13
N GLY A 47 -17.15 -10.50 15.15
CA GLY A 47 -15.90 -9.79 14.86
C GLY A 47 -15.17 -10.40 13.70
N MET A 48 -14.33 -9.61 13.03
CA MET A 48 -13.61 -10.03 11.83
C MET A 48 -12.31 -9.29 11.67
N ALA A 49 -11.31 -9.98 11.14
CA ALA A 49 -10.02 -9.41 10.74
C ALA A 49 -9.63 -9.88 9.32
N ALA A 50 -9.13 -8.97 8.52
CA ALA A 50 -8.57 -9.24 7.20
C ALA A 50 -7.15 -8.67 7.14
N THR A 51 -6.16 -9.54 6.92
CA THR A 51 -4.74 -9.16 6.88
C THR A 51 -4.01 -9.88 5.74
N ALA A 52 -2.78 -9.44 5.45
CA ALA A 52 -1.93 -10.04 4.42
C ALA A 52 -1.35 -11.41 4.81
N HIS A 53 -1.54 -11.88 6.07
CA HIS A 53 -0.99 -13.15 6.54
C HIS A 53 -2.00 -13.93 7.43
N PRO A 54 -2.21 -15.25 7.20
CA PRO A 54 -3.23 -16.03 7.94
C PRO A 54 -3.04 -16.05 9.45
N LEU A 55 -1.81 -16.14 9.93
CA LEU A 55 -1.52 -16.15 11.36
C LEU A 55 -1.86 -14.79 12.01
N ALA A 56 -1.60 -13.68 11.33
CA ALA A 56 -1.94 -12.35 11.84
C ALA A 56 -3.46 -12.16 11.94
N SER A 57 -4.24 -12.64 10.95
CA SER A 57 -5.70 -12.64 11.03
C SER A 57 -6.21 -13.50 12.18
N GLY A 58 -5.59 -14.65 12.43
CA GLY A 58 -5.90 -15.51 13.58
C GLY A 58 -5.65 -14.82 14.91
N ILE A 59 -4.48 -14.21 15.09
CA ILE A 59 -4.08 -13.44 16.28
C ILE A 59 -5.09 -12.31 16.55
N ALA A 60 -5.49 -11.53 15.52
CA ALA A 60 -6.47 -10.48 15.68
C ALA A 60 -7.80 -11.00 16.22
N VAL A 61 -8.30 -12.12 15.67
CA VAL A 61 -9.56 -12.74 16.12
C VAL A 61 -9.44 -13.29 17.55
N ASP A 62 -8.29 -13.85 17.92
CA ASP A 62 -8.07 -14.32 19.29
C ASP A 62 -8.07 -13.16 20.30
N VAL A 63 -7.50 -12.01 19.95
CA VAL A 63 -7.57 -10.77 20.75
C VAL A 63 -9.02 -10.28 20.88
N LEU A 64 -9.79 -10.25 19.78
CA LEU A 64 -11.22 -9.89 19.84
C LEU A 64 -12.02 -10.83 20.77
N LYS A 65 -11.81 -12.15 20.67
CA LYS A 65 -12.44 -13.15 21.55
C LYS A 65 -12.01 -13.04 23.01
N ALA A 66 -10.80 -12.53 23.28
CA ALA A 66 -10.33 -12.25 24.63
C ALA A 66 -10.93 -10.97 25.24
N GLY A 67 -11.78 -10.25 24.51
CA GLY A 67 -12.43 -9.02 24.95
C GLY A 67 -11.67 -7.74 24.57
N GLY A 68 -10.70 -7.84 23.68
CA GLY A 68 -10.02 -6.68 23.10
C GLY A 68 -10.91 -5.92 22.10
N SER A 69 -10.63 -4.63 21.93
CA SER A 69 -11.25 -3.79 20.91
C SER A 69 -10.71 -4.10 19.51
N ALA A 70 -11.36 -3.55 18.47
CA ALA A 70 -10.79 -3.60 17.11
C ALA A 70 -9.39 -2.99 17.02
N VAL A 71 -9.08 -1.99 17.86
CA VAL A 71 -7.75 -1.37 17.95
C VAL A 71 -6.73 -2.32 18.56
N ASP A 72 -7.04 -2.98 19.69
CA ASP A 72 -6.17 -3.99 20.30
C ASP A 72 -5.82 -5.09 19.28
N ALA A 73 -6.84 -5.59 18.59
CA ALA A 73 -6.68 -6.64 17.60
C ALA A 73 -5.87 -6.17 16.38
N ALA A 74 -6.06 -4.92 15.93
CA ALA A 74 -5.30 -4.34 14.83
C ALA A 74 -3.81 -4.17 15.21
N ILE A 75 -3.50 -3.72 16.43
CA ILE A 75 -2.12 -3.61 16.93
C ILE A 75 -1.46 -4.98 17.02
N ALA A 76 -2.14 -5.98 17.59
CA ALA A 76 -1.61 -7.34 17.68
C ALA A 76 -1.30 -7.95 16.30
N ALA A 77 -2.23 -7.79 15.34
CA ALA A 77 -2.03 -8.23 13.97
C ALA A 77 -0.89 -7.48 13.28
N ASN A 78 -0.78 -6.16 13.49
CA ASN A 78 0.27 -5.34 12.89
C ASN A 78 1.65 -5.70 13.45
N ALA A 79 1.78 -5.92 14.76
CA ALA A 79 3.00 -6.41 15.38
C ALA A 79 3.41 -7.80 14.84
N ALA A 80 2.43 -8.70 14.66
CA ALA A 80 2.67 -10.01 14.06
C ALA A 80 3.11 -9.89 12.59
N LEU A 81 2.51 -8.98 11.80
CA LEU A 81 2.90 -8.73 10.42
C LEU A 81 4.32 -8.16 10.31
N GLY A 82 4.77 -7.33 11.25
CA GLY A 82 6.16 -6.87 11.32
C GLY A 82 7.18 -8.00 11.46
N LEU A 83 6.78 -9.14 12.06
CA LEU A 83 7.58 -10.36 12.13
C LEU A 83 7.38 -11.25 10.89
N MET A 84 6.11 -11.43 10.45
CA MET A 84 5.70 -12.45 9.47
C MET A 84 5.83 -11.98 8.02
N GLU A 85 5.73 -10.68 7.80
CA GLU A 85 5.89 -10.01 6.51
C GLU A 85 6.90 -8.84 6.61
N PRO A 86 8.13 -9.06 7.12
CA PRO A 86 9.13 -7.99 7.28
C PRO A 86 9.60 -7.44 5.92
N THR A 87 9.16 -8.06 4.84
CA THR A 87 9.45 -7.66 3.46
C THR A 87 8.70 -6.41 3.00
N GLY A 88 7.85 -5.85 3.85
CA GLY A 88 7.07 -4.64 3.52
C GLY A 88 6.81 -3.73 4.70
N ASN A 89 6.99 -4.21 5.94
CA ASN A 89 6.62 -3.46 7.13
C ASN A 89 7.42 -3.86 8.38
N GLY A 90 7.21 -3.14 9.49
CA GLY A 90 7.82 -3.40 10.79
C GLY A 90 7.80 -2.15 11.66
N ILE A 91 8.12 -2.31 12.94
CA ILE A 91 8.10 -1.20 13.94
C ILE A 91 9.14 -0.09 13.67
N GLY A 92 10.04 -0.30 12.73
CA GLY A 92 10.96 0.73 12.23
C GLY A 92 10.39 1.56 11.08
N GLY A 93 9.12 1.38 10.73
CA GLY A 93 8.38 2.10 9.70
C GLY A 93 7.37 3.10 10.23
N ASP A 94 6.48 3.54 9.35
CA ASP A 94 5.38 4.47 9.65
C ASP A 94 4.02 3.78 9.59
N LEU A 95 3.03 4.36 10.29
CA LEU A 95 1.66 3.87 10.37
C LEU A 95 0.66 4.99 10.13
N PHE A 96 -0.36 4.71 9.29
CA PHE A 96 -1.55 5.55 9.16
C PHE A 96 -2.80 4.72 9.47
N ALA A 97 -3.80 5.36 10.07
CA ALA A 97 -5.05 4.70 10.41
C ALA A 97 -6.27 5.60 10.19
N ILE A 98 -7.39 4.98 9.80
CA ILE A 98 -8.73 5.56 9.92
C ILE A 98 -9.54 4.64 10.85
N VAL A 99 -10.15 5.22 11.87
CA VAL A 99 -10.97 4.51 12.85
C VAL A 99 -12.38 5.09 12.85
N TRP A 100 -13.37 4.23 12.62
CA TRP A 100 -14.76 4.55 12.94
C TRP A 100 -15.03 4.20 14.40
N ASP A 101 -15.44 5.20 15.16
CA ASP A 101 -15.84 5.04 16.56
C ASP A 101 -17.37 5.05 16.67
N PRO A 102 -17.99 3.92 17.02
CA PRO A 102 -19.45 3.81 17.12
C PRO A 102 -20.04 4.57 18.32
N GLU A 103 -19.24 4.90 19.35
CA GLU A 103 -19.72 5.65 20.50
C GLU A 103 -19.89 7.14 20.15
N THR A 104 -18.94 7.72 19.47
CA THR A 104 -18.98 9.12 19.03
C THR A 104 -19.64 9.31 17.67
N GLN A 105 -19.83 8.22 16.89
CA GLN A 105 -20.30 8.24 15.51
C GLN A 105 -19.42 9.14 14.60
N GLN A 106 -18.10 9.04 14.74
CA GLN A 106 -17.14 9.84 14.00
C GLN A 106 -16.02 8.99 13.42
N LEU A 107 -15.46 9.46 12.31
CA LEU A 107 -14.19 8.99 11.77
C LEU A 107 -13.04 9.79 12.35
N TYR A 108 -12.02 9.08 12.80
CA TYR A 108 -10.75 9.64 13.27
C TYR A 108 -9.63 9.16 12.37
N GLY A 109 -8.73 10.06 12.00
CA GLY A 109 -7.54 9.74 11.25
C GLY A 109 -6.30 9.92 12.12
N TYR A 110 -5.33 9.03 11.95
CA TYR A 110 -4.01 9.16 12.57
C TYR A 110 -2.91 9.10 11.52
N ASN A 111 -2.02 10.09 11.54
CA ASN A 111 -0.83 10.20 10.71
C ASN A 111 0.40 10.02 11.60
N GLY A 112 1.00 8.83 11.57
CA GLY A 112 2.22 8.50 12.31
C GLY A 112 3.47 8.56 11.41
N SER A 113 3.53 9.46 10.42
CA SER A 113 4.76 9.61 9.63
C SER A 113 5.87 10.31 10.40
N GLY A 114 7.09 9.77 10.28
CA GLY A 114 8.27 10.32 10.92
C GLY A 114 8.88 11.51 10.18
N ARG A 115 9.56 12.36 10.93
CA ARG A 115 10.28 13.52 10.41
C ARG A 115 11.74 13.18 10.09
N SER A 116 12.34 13.90 9.16
CA SER A 116 13.78 13.86 8.90
C SER A 116 14.58 14.35 10.12
N PRO A 117 15.82 13.86 10.33
CA PRO A 117 16.67 14.32 11.43
C PRO A 117 16.87 15.84 11.43
N MET A 118 16.73 16.47 12.61
CA MET A 118 16.92 17.92 12.79
C MET A 118 18.36 18.37 12.53
N GLY A 119 19.31 17.48 12.78
CA GLY A 119 20.76 17.78 12.64
C GLY A 119 21.30 17.70 11.22
N ARG A 120 20.49 17.30 10.22
CA ARG A 120 20.95 17.11 8.83
C ARG A 120 20.46 18.25 7.94
N SER A 121 21.38 19.07 7.40
CA SER A 121 21.03 20.15 6.47
C SER A 121 20.83 19.66 5.03
N PHE A 122 20.22 20.52 4.20
CA PHE A 122 20.08 20.26 2.75
C PHE A 122 21.46 20.08 2.07
N GLU A 123 22.44 20.92 2.42
CA GLU A 123 23.80 20.87 1.86
C GLU A 123 24.53 19.58 2.26
N GLN A 124 24.29 19.04 3.48
CA GLN A 124 24.82 17.75 3.89
C GLN A 124 24.21 16.60 3.07
N MET A 125 22.91 16.70 2.75
CA MET A 125 22.23 15.73 1.89
C MET A 125 22.81 15.79 0.46
N GLU A 126 22.99 16.97 -0.14
CA GLU A 126 23.63 17.14 -1.45
C GLU A 126 25.05 16.55 -1.46
N ALA A 127 25.86 16.88 -0.46
CA ALA A 127 27.22 16.37 -0.35
C ALA A 127 27.28 14.83 -0.27
N LYS A 128 26.32 14.18 0.39
CA LYS A 128 26.20 12.71 0.44
C LYS A 128 25.84 12.14 -0.92
N ILE A 129 24.87 12.73 -1.61
CA ILE A 129 24.46 12.32 -2.97
C ILE A 129 25.67 12.41 -3.93
N ASP A 130 26.39 13.51 -3.90
CA ASP A 130 27.59 13.72 -4.74
C ASP A 130 28.68 12.69 -4.41
N ALA A 131 28.92 12.39 -3.14
CA ALA A 131 29.89 11.37 -2.72
C ALA A 131 29.51 9.97 -3.20
N LEU A 132 28.23 9.59 -3.13
CA LEU A 132 27.73 8.30 -3.61
C LEU A 132 27.84 8.17 -5.14
N LYS A 133 27.55 9.25 -5.87
CA LYS A 133 27.76 9.31 -7.34
C LYS A 133 29.24 9.19 -7.70
N ALA A 134 30.09 9.97 -7.05
CA ALA A 134 31.53 9.94 -7.28
C ALA A 134 32.18 8.58 -6.99
N SER A 135 31.65 7.83 -6.01
CA SER A 135 32.11 6.46 -5.70
C SER A 135 31.54 5.38 -6.63
N GLY A 136 30.54 5.72 -7.46
CA GLY A 136 29.80 4.76 -8.28
C GLY A 136 28.77 3.91 -7.50
N ALA A 137 28.54 4.19 -6.22
CA ALA A 137 27.52 3.52 -5.43
C ALA A 137 26.10 3.96 -5.85
N MET A 138 25.98 5.14 -6.42
CA MET A 138 24.74 5.69 -6.99
C MET A 138 25.01 6.09 -8.45
N ALA A 139 24.07 5.81 -9.34
CA ALA A 139 24.24 6.18 -10.75
C ALA A 139 24.16 7.71 -10.93
N GLU A 140 25.00 8.26 -11.84
CA GLU A 140 24.98 9.69 -12.16
C GLU A 140 23.61 10.21 -12.60
N SER A 141 22.83 9.37 -13.27
CA SER A 141 21.48 9.69 -13.74
C SER A 141 20.41 9.62 -12.66
N THR A 142 20.72 9.12 -11.46
CA THR A 142 19.75 9.05 -10.36
C THR A 142 19.47 10.45 -9.82
N ILE A 143 18.19 10.79 -9.71
CA ILE A 143 17.71 12.05 -9.13
C ILE A 143 17.18 11.74 -7.74
N GLY A 144 17.41 12.65 -6.78
CA GLY A 144 16.86 12.52 -5.43
C GLY A 144 17.79 11.87 -4.41
N ILE A 145 17.23 11.53 -3.27
CA ILE A 145 17.92 10.99 -2.10
C ILE A 145 18.27 9.51 -2.32
N PRO A 146 19.37 9.00 -1.73
CA PRO A 146 19.69 7.58 -1.79
C PRO A 146 18.55 6.70 -1.29
N SER A 147 18.25 5.61 -2.00
CA SER A 147 17.12 4.71 -1.68
C SER A 147 17.37 3.85 -0.43
N HIS A 148 18.60 3.74 0.04
CA HIS A 148 19.00 2.90 1.17
C HIS A 148 20.07 3.59 2.02
N GLY A 149 20.33 3.05 3.20
CA GLY A 149 21.27 3.62 4.16
C GLY A 149 20.64 4.71 5.02
N SER A 150 21.46 5.36 5.86
CA SER A 150 20.98 6.28 6.90
C SER A 150 20.35 7.57 6.38
N PHE A 151 20.68 7.97 5.14
CA PHE A 151 20.17 9.21 4.56
C PHE A 151 18.70 9.11 4.12
N SER A 152 18.20 7.90 3.89
CA SER A 152 16.79 7.65 3.62
C SER A 152 15.94 7.40 4.89
N VAL A 153 16.57 7.28 6.07
CA VAL A 153 15.86 7.03 7.32
C VAL A 153 15.23 8.31 7.86
N THR A 154 13.94 8.23 8.20
CA THR A 154 13.22 9.20 9.04
C THR A 154 12.88 8.55 10.38
N VAL A 155 12.45 9.32 11.37
CA VAL A 155 12.06 8.78 12.68
C VAL A 155 10.96 7.72 12.49
N PRO A 156 11.10 6.50 13.05
CA PRO A 156 10.04 5.50 12.96
C PRO A 156 8.77 5.93 13.71
N GLY A 157 7.62 5.99 13.06
CA GLY A 157 6.38 6.47 13.67
C GLY A 157 5.35 5.39 14.01
N ALA A 158 5.56 4.12 13.60
CA ALA A 158 4.57 3.07 13.76
C ALA A 158 4.21 2.79 15.23
N VAL A 159 5.20 2.77 16.12
CA VAL A 159 4.99 2.50 17.56
C VAL A 159 4.21 3.64 18.22
N ASP A 160 4.48 4.88 17.85
CA ASP A 160 3.71 6.03 18.33
C ASP A 160 2.23 5.88 17.96
N GLY A 161 1.94 5.50 16.72
CA GLY A 161 0.58 5.22 16.26
C GLY A 161 -0.10 4.10 17.06
N TRP A 162 0.62 3.03 17.44
CA TRP A 162 0.05 1.98 18.29
C TRP A 162 -0.41 2.54 19.64
N PHE A 163 0.43 3.31 20.31
CA PHE A 163 0.10 3.85 21.62
C PHE A 163 -0.96 4.94 21.55
N ALA A 164 -0.93 5.82 20.54
CA ALA A 164 -1.97 6.83 20.35
C ALA A 164 -3.36 6.21 20.12
N LEU A 165 -3.45 5.15 19.33
CA LEU A 165 -4.70 4.42 19.11
C LEU A 165 -5.13 3.64 20.36
N HIS A 166 -4.20 2.97 21.04
CA HIS A 166 -4.45 2.19 22.24
C HIS A 166 -4.91 3.06 23.42
N ASP A 167 -4.28 4.20 23.65
CA ASP A 167 -4.65 5.14 24.73
C ASP A 167 -6.08 5.62 24.59
N ARG A 168 -6.61 5.65 23.36
CA ARG A 168 -7.97 6.12 23.10
C ARG A 168 -9.02 4.99 23.13
N TRP A 169 -8.71 3.80 22.61
CA TRP A 169 -9.67 2.72 22.40
C TRP A 169 -9.20 1.34 22.88
N GLY A 170 -8.01 1.22 23.43
CA GLY A 170 -7.52 -0.04 23.97
C GLY A 170 -8.36 -0.53 25.16
N GLN A 171 -8.63 -1.82 25.21
CA GLN A 171 -9.35 -2.50 26.27
C GLN A 171 -8.45 -3.47 27.05
N LEU A 172 -7.46 -4.05 26.37
CA LEU A 172 -6.51 -4.98 26.96
C LEU A 172 -5.18 -4.29 27.24
N PRO A 173 -4.45 -4.69 28.30
CA PRO A 173 -3.10 -4.20 28.50
C PRO A 173 -2.20 -4.49 27.29
N MET A 174 -1.34 -3.55 26.87
CA MET A 174 -0.44 -3.71 25.72
C MET A 174 0.41 -4.99 25.82
N LYS A 175 0.83 -5.39 27.02
CA LYS A 175 1.53 -6.65 27.27
C LYS A 175 0.72 -7.88 26.81
N GLN A 176 -0.60 -7.85 26.95
CA GLN A 176 -1.47 -8.93 26.50
C GLN A 176 -1.69 -8.85 24.97
N VAL A 177 -1.85 -7.65 24.43
CA VAL A 177 -1.97 -7.40 22.99
C VAL A 177 -0.75 -7.93 22.22
N LEU A 178 0.44 -7.74 22.76
CA LEU A 178 1.71 -8.17 22.14
C LEU A 178 2.12 -9.62 22.47
N ALA A 179 1.37 -10.37 23.29
CA ALA A 179 1.79 -11.69 23.77
C ALA A 179 2.02 -12.70 22.62
N ASP A 180 1.10 -12.81 21.68
CA ASP A 180 1.23 -13.73 20.55
C ASP A 180 2.33 -13.32 19.55
N PRO A 181 2.45 -12.05 19.11
CA PRO A 181 3.61 -11.59 18.35
C PRO A 181 4.96 -11.93 19.02
N ILE A 182 5.09 -11.72 20.34
CA ILE A 182 6.29 -12.08 21.10
C ILE A 182 6.54 -13.60 21.04
N ARG A 183 5.51 -14.41 21.29
CA ARG A 183 5.63 -15.87 21.25
C ARG A 183 6.11 -16.36 19.88
N TYR A 184 5.51 -15.86 18.78
CA TYR A 184 5.94 -16.23 17.42
C TYR A 184 7.35 -15.75 17.10
N ALA A 185 7.78 -14.60 17.60
CA ALA A 185 9.16 -14.13 17.43
C ALA A 185 10.19 -15.04 18.11
N GLU A 186 9.86 -15.60 19.27
CA GLU A 186 10.73 -16.48 20.07
C GLU A 186 10.66 -17.94 19.63
N GLU A 187 9.46 -18.49 19.41
CA GLU A 187 9.24 -19.89 19.05
C GLU A 187 9.37 -20.15 17.55
N GLY A 188 9.04 -19.15 16.74
CA GLY A 188 9.10 -19.17 15.27
C GLY A 188 7.77 -19.55 14.61
N PHE A 189 7.74 -19.36 13.30
CA PHE A 189 6.61 -19.69 12.42
C PHE A 189 7.11 -20.16 11.04
N PRO A 190 6.36 -20.99 10.32
CA PRO A 190 6.75 -21.42 8.98
C PRO A 190 6.57 -20.30 7.95
N LEU A 191 7.60 -20.04 7.15
CA LEU A 191 7.53 -19.05 6.06
C LEU A 191 6.64 -19.52 4.92
N SER A 192 5.82 -18.61 4.40
CA SER A 192 5.07 -18.84 3.17
C SER A 192 5.94 -18.70 1.91
N PRO A 193 5.50 -19.22 0.76
CA PRO A 193 6.21 -19.04 -0.51
C PRO A 193 6.35 -17.57 -0.93
N VAL A 194 5.33 -16.74 -0.69
CA VAL A 194 5.34 -15.31 -1.04
C VAL A 194 6.40 -14.56 -0.21
N ILE A 195 6.39 -14.78 1.10
CA ILE A 195 7.33 -14.13 2.03
C ILE A 195 8.76 -14.61 1.78
N ALA A 196 8.98 -15.92 1.59
CA ALA A 196 10.30 -16.46 1.26
C ALA A 196 10.89 -15.85 -0.03
N ALA A 197 10.05 -15.66 -1.07
CA ALA A 197 10.47 -14.98 -2.30
C ALA A 197 10.83 -13.50 -2.02
N GLY A 198 10.10 -12.83 -1.14
CA GLY A 198 10.39 -11.47 -0.68
C GLY A 198 11.74 -11.37 0.05
N PHE A 199 12.05 -12.31 0.94
CA PHE A 199 13.37 -12.38 1.60
C PHE A 199 14.50 -12.46 0.58
N GLU A 200 14.40 -13.39 -0.40
CA GLU A 200 15.42 -13.54 -1.45
C GLU A 200 15.52 -12.30 -2.35
N GLY A 201 14.40 -11.66 -2.66
CA GLY A 201 14.37 -10.39 -3.40
C GLY A 201 15.14 -9.29 -2.67
N ASN A 202 14.86 -9.08 -1.37
CA ASN A 202 15.55 -8.07 -0.56
C ASN A 202 17.02 -8.40 -0.34
N ARG A 203 17.40 -9.68 -0.11
CA ARG A 203 18.80 -10.10 -0.03
C ARG A 203 19.60 -9.71 -1.28
N ARG A 204 19.04 -9.96 -2.47
CA ARG A 204 19.67 -9.55 -3.74
C ARG A 204 19.75 -8.04 -3.87
N ARG A 205 18.69 -7.31 -3.50
CA ARG A 205 18.65 -5.85 -3.52
C ARG A 205 19.74 -5.26 -2.64
N PHE A 206 19.85 -5.69 -1.36
CA PHE A 206 20.87 -5.18 -0.45
C PHE A 206 22.30 -5.42 -0.95
N LYS A 207 22.57 -6.54 -1.60
CA LYS A 207 23.87 -6.77 -2.27
C LYS A 207 24.12 -5.79 -3.41
N GLN A 208 23.11 -5.48 -4.22
CA GLN A 208 23.22 -4.55 -5.34
C GLN A 208 23.48 -3.11 -4.89
N VAL A 209 22.83 -2.71 -3.78
CA VAL A 209 22.92 -1.33 -3.25
C VAL A 209 23.85 -1.20 -2.04
N SER A 210 24.67 -2.20 -1.75
CA SER A 210 25.53 -2.24 -0.57
C SER A 210 26.47 -1.05 -0.42
N GLY A 211 26.83 -0.38 -1.51
CA GLY A 211 27.63 0.86 -1.49
C GLY A 211 26.89 2.08 -0.92
N MET A 212 25.55 2.01 -0.79
CA MET A 212 24.74 3.07 -0.17
C MET A 212 24.50 2.84 1.31
N ILE A 213 24.75 1.62 1.84
CA ILE A 213 24.38 1.19 3.19
C ILE A 213 25.63 1.15 4.06
N GLU A 214 25.63 1.87 5.16
CA GLU A 214 26.78 2.00 6.05
C GLU A 214 27.11 0.70 6.82
N GLU A 215 26.07 -0.10 7.12
CA GLU A 215 26.19 -1.33 7.89
C GLU A 215 25.13 -2.35 7.46
N LEU A 216 25.50 -3.55 7.03
CA LEU A 216 24.59 -4.63 6.63
C LEU A 216 24.68 -5.88 7.52
N ILE A 217 25.67 -5.96 8.41
CA ILE A 217 25.93 -7.17 9.20
C ILE A 217 24.74 -7.50 10.11
N ASN A 218 24.12 -6.48 10.69
CA ASN A 218 22.96 -6.68 11.57
C ASN A 218 21.74 -7.16 10.79
N ALA A 219 21.50 -6.59 9.58
CA ALA A 219 20.42 -7.05 8.70
C ALA A 219 20.66 -8.52 8.26
N GLU A 220 21.88 -8.86 7.90
CA GLU A 220 22.26 -10.23 7.52
C GLU A 220 22.03 -11.21 8.68
N LYS A 221 22.42 -10.86 9.90
CA LYS A 221 22.21 -11.71 11.09
C LYS A 221 20.74 -11.85 11.48
N THR A 222 19.93 -10.81 11.27
CA THR A 222 18.53 -10.80 11.67
C THR A 222 17.64 -11.56 10.71
N TYR A 223 17.88 -11.43 9.41
CA TYR A 223 16.95 -11.88 8.38
C TYR A 223 17.49 -12.97 7.46
N PHE A 224 18.80 -13.23 7.48
CA PHE A 224 19.43 -14.18 6.56
C PHE A 224 20.34 -15.18 7.31
N GLU A 225 20.56 -16.32 6.70
CA GLU A 225 21.52 -17.31 7.20
C GLU A 225 22.82 -17.26 6.37
N GLY A 226 23.71 -16.35 6.74
CA GLY A 226 24.89 -16.06 5.94
C GLY A 226 24.51 -15.52 4.56
N ASP A 227 24.90 -16.25 3.50
CA ASP A 227 24.64 -15.85 2.11
C ASP A 227 23.31 -16.39 1.55
N ARG A 228 22.41 -16.89 2.38
CA ARG A 228 21.15 -17.54 2.02
C ARG A 228 19.95 -16.85 2.67
N ALA A 229 18.91 -16.61 1.88
CA ALA A 229 17.58 -16.28 2.42
C ALA A 229 16.88 -17.56 2.92
N PRO A 230 16.05 -17.47 3.97
CA PRO A 230 15.22 -18.58 4.41
C PRO A 230 14.20 -18.93 3.32
N VAL A 231 13.83 -20.22 3.24
CA VAL A 231 12.95 -20.76 2.19
C VAL A 231 11.56 -21.10 2.72
N ALA A 232 10.59 -21.28 1.81
CA ALA A 232 9.22 -21.65 2.17
C ALA A 232 9.17 -22.94 3.00
N GLY A 233 8.38 -22.92 4.08
CA GLY A 233 8.24 -24.00 5.06
C GLY A 233 9.32 -24.02 6.16
N GLU A 234 10.35 -23.22 6.03
CA GLU A 234 11.37 -23.07 7.07
C GLU A 234 10.84 -22.26 8.26
N ILE A 235 11.26 -22.64 9.48
CA ILE A 235 10.83 -21.93 10.70
C ILE A 235 11.72 -20.71 10.91
N PHE A 236 11.13 -19.54 10.70
CA PHE A 236 11.80 -18.28 10.95
C PHE A 236 11.58 -17.81 12.40
N LYS A 237 12.64 -17.30 13.04
CA LYS A 237 12.64 -16.75 14.39
C LYS A 237 13.34 -15.40 14.41
N ASN A 238 12.86 -14.52 15.29
CA ASN A 238 13.50 -13.23 15.54
C ASN A 238 13.43 -12.90 17.03
N PRO A 239 14.25 -13.54 17.88
CA PRO A 239 14.22 -13.34 19.34
C PRO A 239 14.59 -11.92 19.76
N ASP A 240 15.34 -11.18 18.94
CA ASP A 240 15.69 -9.79 19.20
C ASP A 240 14.42 -8.92 19.11
N LEU A 241 13.60 -9.10 18.06
CA LEU A 241 12.29 -8.45 17.96
C LEU A 241 11.36 -8.87 19.11
N GLY A 242 11.37 -10.14 19.51
CA GLY A 242 10.62 -10.63 20.67
C GLY A 242 10.97 -9.86 21.96
N ARG A 243 12.26 -9.59 22.20
CA ARG A 243 12.70 -8.77 23.35
C ARG A 243 12.24 -7.32 23.23
N THR A 244 12.35 -6.74 22.04
CA THR A 244 11.89 -5.36 21.76
C THR A 244 10.38 -5.22 21.99
N LEU A 245 9.56 -6.13 21.46
CA LEU A 245 8.11 -6.13 21.69
C LEU A 245 7.75 -6.32 23.17
N ARG A 246 8.51 -7.12 23.92
CA ARG A 246 8.34 -7.29 25.37
C ARG A 246 8.62 -5.98 26.11
N ALA A 247 9.71 -5.30 25.77
CA ALA A 247 10.05 -4.00 26.34
C ALA A 247 8.95 -2.96 26.07
N LEU A 248 8.35 -2.95 24.85
CA LEU A 248 7.20 -2.12 24.53
C LEU A 248 5.96 -2.46 25.36
N GLY A 249 5.66 -3.75 25.54
CA GLY A 249 4.53 -4.20 26.35
C GLY A 249 4.65 -3.85 27.84
N GLU A 250 5.87 -3.67 28.35
CA GLU A 250 6.19 -3.36 29.76
C GLU A 250 6.43 -1.86 30.00
N GLY A 251 7.17 -1.19 29.10
CA GLY A 251 7.59 0.20 29.25
C GLY A 251 6.79 1.22 28.44
N GLY A 252 5.85 0.75 27.62
CA GLY A 252 5.01 1.64 26.84
C GLY A 252 5.77 2.41 25.74
N ARG A 253 5.17 3.52 25.28
CA ARG A 253 5.75 4.41 24.26
C ARG A 253 7.14 4.91 24.65
N ALA A 254 7.34 5.23 25.93
CA ALA A 254 8.60 5.77 26.43
C ALA A 254 9.78 4.80 26.18
N ALA A 255 9.57 3.47 26.26
CA ALA A 255 10.61 2.49 25.94
C ALA A 255 11.20 2.66 24.55
N PHE A 256 10.36 3.05 23.55
CA PHE A 256 10.78 3.20 22.15
C PHE A 256 11.39 4.57 21.83
N TYR A 257 10.85 5.64 22.42
CA TYR A 257 11.22 7.01 22.04
C TYR A 257 12.09 7.75 23.05
N GLU A 258 12.18 7.27 24.30
CA GLU A 258 12.84 8.01 25.39
C GLU A 258 13.87 7.17 26.16
N GLU A 259 13.66 5.84 26.25
CA GLU A 259 14.41 4.95 27.13
C GLU A 259 15.29 3.94 26.37
N SER A 260 15.21 2.66 26.74
CA SER A 260 16.18 1.64 26.36
C SER A 260 16.30 1.42 24.85
N ILE A 261 15.17 1.41 24.12
CA ILE A 261 15.16 1.19 22.66
C ILE A 261 15.70 2.44 21.96
N ALA A 262 15.25 3.65 22.38
CA ALA A 262 15.74 4.91 21.86
C ALA A 262 17.24 5.08 22.03
N VAL A 263 17.76 4.77 23.24
CA VAL A 263 19.19 4.83 23.54
C VAL A 263 19.98 3.86 22.65
N ALA A 264 19.50 2.63 22.48
CA ALA A 264 20.15 1.65 21.60
C ALA A 264 20.14 2.08 20.12
N MET A 265 19.06 2.72 19.64
CA MET A 265 19.02 3.30 18.29
C MET A 265 20.03 4.44 18.13
N ASP A 266 20.09 5.37 19.08
CA ASP A 266 21.03 6.49 19.05
C ASP A 266 22.51 6.02 19.11
N GLU A 267 22.83 5.04 19.95
CA GLU A 267 24.16 4.41 19.99
C GLU A 267 24.51 3.77 18.65
N TYR A 268 23.55 3.08 18.03
CA TYR A 268 23.74 2.48 16.71
C TYR A 268 23.98 3.54 15.64
N PHE A 269 23.14 4.58 15.55
CA PHE A 269 23.32 5.67 14.58
C PHE A 269 24.67 6.36 14.73
N ARG A 270 25.09 6.65 15.96
CA ARG A 270 26.43 7.21 16.21
C ARG A 270 27.55 6.27 15.76
N SER A 271 27.39 4.96 15.94
CA SER A 271 28.41 3.97 15.58
C SER A 271 28.64 3.87 14.06
N ILE A 272 27.61 4.15 13.25
CA ILE A 272 27.66 4.14 11.77
C ILE A 272 27.86 5.54 11.18
N GLY A 273 27.99 6.59 12.01
CA GLY A 273 28.17 7.97 11.56
C GLY A 273 26.91 8.59 10.94
N ALA A 274 25.72 8.16 11.37
CA ALA A 274 24.44 8.69 10.93
C ALA A 274 23.94 9.83 11.84
N ASP A 275 22.98 10.62 11.36
CA ASP A 275 22.58 11.89 11.96
C ASP A 275 21.29 11.84 12.80
N LEU A 276 20.55 10.72 12.77
CA LEU A 276 19.36 10.57 13.61
C LEU A 276 19.78 10.35 15.06
N THR A 277 19.23 11.15 15.97
CA THR A 277 19.67 11.23 17.38
C THR A 277 18.57 10.84 18.35
N LEU A 278 18.95 10.62 19.63
CA LEU A 278 17.98 10.44 20.70
C LEU A 278 16.99 11.60 20.80
N GLN A 279 17.42 12.84 20.55
CA GLN A 279 16.53 14.01 20.58
C GLN A 279 15.46 13.93 19.47
N ASP A 280 15.82 13.53 18.24
CA ASP A 280 14.86 13.34 17.14
C ASP A 280 13.80 12.30 17.51
N LEU A 281 14.19 11.22 18.21
CA LEU A 281 13.27 10.20 18.72
C LEU A 281 12.35 10.76 19.81
N GLN A 282 12.89 11.48 20.78
CA GLN A 282 12.13 12.06 21.91
C GLN A 282 11.13 13.12 21.47
N GLU A 283 11.43 13.87 20.42
CA GLU A 283 10.57 14.93 19.87
C GLU A 283 9.52 14.39 18.88
N HIS A 284 9.55 13.07 18.58
CA HIS A 284 8.59 12.49 17.65
C HIS A 284 7.17 12.44 18.25
N GLU A 285 6.22 12.96 17.50
CA GLU A 285 4.79 12.89 17.77
C GLU A 285 4.03 12.81 16.45
N GLY A 286 3.14 11.82 16.33
CA GLY A 286 2.20 11.74 15.21
C GLY A 286 1.01 12.67 15.39
N GLU A 287 0.11 12.69 14.42
CA GLU A 287 -0.98 13.66 14.40
C GLU A 287 -2.35 13.01 14.26
N TRP A 288 -3.30 13.48 15.06
CA TRP A 288 -4.70 13.26 14.80
C TRP A 288 -5.17 14.20 13.68
N VAL A 289 -5.68 13.63 12.60
CA VAL A 289 -6.14 14.37 11.42
C VAL A 289 -7.60 14.04 11.11
N THR A 290 -8.30 14.96 10.46
CA THR A 290 -9.68 14.72 10.04
C THR A 290 -9.70 14.14 8.62
N PRO A 291 -10.19 12.90 8.43
CA PRO A 291 -10.37 12.33 7.11
C PRO A 291 -11.28 13.20 6.23
N ARG A 292 -10.97 13.29 4.94
CA ARG A 292 -11.78 14.04 3.96
C ARG A 292 -12.46 13.06 3.02
N GLY A 293 -13.71 13.37 2.66
CA GLY A 293 -14.54 12.49 1.85
C GLY A 293 -14.93 13.08 0.50
N VAL A 294 -15.07 12.21 -0.51
CA VAL A 294 -15.67 12.51 -1.81
C VAL A 294 -16.77 11.48 -2.09
N GLU A 295 -17.97 11.99 -2.39
CA GLU A 295 -19.09 11.15 -2.79
C GLU A 295 -18.90 10.63 -4.21
N TYR A 296 -19.20 9.35 -4.45
CA TYR A 296 -19.19 8.68 -5.76
C TYR A 296 -20.28 7.61 -5.82
N ASN A 297 -21.32 7.85 -6.64
CA ASN A 297 -22.40 6.88 -6.92
C ASN A 297 -23.00 6.20 -5.68
N GLY A 298 -23.37 7.00 -4.65
CA GLY A 298 -24.00 6.54 -3.42
C GLY A 298 -23.04 6.10 -2.32
N TYR A 299 -21.73 6.18 -2.57
CA TYR A 299 -20.69 5.96 -1.57
C TYR A 299 -19.90 7.25 -1.31
N THR A 300 -19.37 7.39 -0.11
CA THR A 300 -18.38 8.44 0.18
C THR A 300 -17.07 7.78 0.57
N LEU A 301 -16.04 7.96 -0.25
CA LEU A 301 -14.67 7.52 0.05
C LEU A 301 -13.99 8.55 0.93
N TYR A 302 -13.48 8.11 2.08
CA TYR A 302 -12.67 8.92 2.99
C TYR A 302 -11.20 8.50 2.94
N GLU A 303 -10.33 9.51 2.89
CA GLU A 303 -8.87 9.38 2.89
C GLU A 303 -8.26 10.38 3.87
N LEU A 304 -7.01 10.14 4.29
CA LEU A 304 -6.26 11.08 5.12
C LEU A 304 -5.71 12.26 4.28
N PRO A 305 -5.62 13.46 4.90
CA PRO A 305 -4.99 14.62 4.24
C PRO A 305 -3.49 14.40 3.99
N PRO A 306 -2.83 15.25 3.17
CA PRO A 306 -1.37 15.25 3.03
C PRO A 306 -0.65 15.37 4.38
N ASN A 307 0.58 14.88 4.50
CA ASN A 307 1.62 14.53 3.51
C ASN A 307 1.39 13.23 2.70
N GLY A 308 0.32 12.45 2.98
CA GLY A 308 -0.01 11.22 2.27
C GLY A 308 -0.68 11.44 0.90
N GLN A 309 -0.69 10.38 0.07
CA GLN A 309 -1.26 10.43 -1.30
C GLN A 309 -2.77 10.12 -1.37
N GLY A 310 -3.50 10.03 -0.26
CA GLY A 310 -4.92 9.64 -0.26
C GLY A 310 -5.79 10.51 -1.16
N PHE A 311 -5.50 11.79 -1.20
CA PHE A 311 -6.25 12.74 -2.03
C PHE A 311 -6.10 12.49 -3.54
N ALA A 312 -5.11 11.73 -3.99
CA ALA A 312 -5.09 11.29 -5.39
C ALA A 312 -6.33 10.47 -5.73
N ALA A 313 -6.75 9.54 -4.85
CA ALA A 313 -7.96 8.76 -5.05
C ALA A 313 -9.22 9.65 -5.08
N LEU A 314 -9.29 10.64 -4.18
CA LEU A 314 -10.41 11.59 -4.13
C LEU A 314 -10.48 12.47 -5.39
N ILE A 315 -9.35 12.98 -5.87
CA ILE A 315 -9.28 13.77 -7.12
C ILE A 315 -9.67 12.89 -8.33
N MET A 316 -9.15 11.66 -8.40
CA MET A 316 -9.52 10.71 -9.46
C MET A 316 -11.04 10.47 -9.49
N LEU A 317 -11.68 10.23 -8.35
CA LEU A 317 -13.13 10.02 -8.28
C LEU A 317 -13.92 11.27 -8.72
N ASN A 318 -13.50 12.46 -8.29
CA ASN A 318 -14.12 13.70 -8.72
C ASN A 318 -14.02 13.92 -10.23
N ILE A 319 -12.91 13.51 -10.86
CA ILE A 319 -12.75 13.53 -12.31
C ILE A 319 -13.71 12.50 -12.95
N LEU A 320 -13.75 11.28 -12.43
CA LEU A 320 -14.57 10.19 -12.99
C LEU A 320 -16.08 10.44 -12.85
N LYS A 321 -16.52 11.20 -11.83
CA LYS A 321 -17.93 11.64 -11.69
C LYS A 321 -18.44 12.46 -12.87
N GLN A 322 -17.57 13.05 -13.67
CA GLN A 322 -17.96 13.87 -14.82
C GLN A 322 -18.46 13.01 -16.01
N THR A 323 -18.37 11.68 -15.92
CA THR A 323 -18.90 10.74 -16.92
C THR A 323 -19.56 9.54 -16.25
N ASP A 324 -20.55 8.93 -16.91
CA ASP A 324 -21.17 7.70 -16.41
C ASP A 324 -20.39 6.48 -16.95
N LEU A 325 -19.55 5.87 -16.08
CA LEU A 325 -18.74 4.71 -16.47
C LEU A 325 -19.59 3.47 -16.79
N ARG A 326 -20.84 3.39 -16.31
CA ARG A 326 -21.77 2.27 -16.53
C ARG A 326 -22.23 2.15 -17.99
N GLN A 327 -22.03 3.21 -18.81
CA GLN A 327 -22.31 3.17 -20.25
C GLN A 327 -21.31 2.33 -21.04
N PHE A 328 -20.17 1.99 -20.45
CA PHE A 328 -19.10 1.22 -21.08
C PHE A 328 -19.10 -0.22 -20.60
N GLU A 329 -18.55 -1.12 -21.41
CA GLU A 329 -18.36 -2.51 -21.02
C GLU A 329 -17.34 -2.60 -19.89
N ARG A 330 -17.66 -3.34 -18.81
CA ARG A 330 -16.72 -3.60 -17.73
C ARG A 330 -15.48 -4.31 -18.26
N GLY A 331 -14.29 -3.78 -17.94
CA GLY A 331 -13.02 -4.29 -18.48
C GLY A 331 -12.77 -3.90 -19.94
N GLY A 332 -13.65 -3.06 -20.52
CA GLY A 332 -13.44 -2.44 -21.82
C GLY A 332 -12.36 -1.37 -21.81
N PRO A 333 -11.83 -0.98 -22.98
CA PRO A 333 -10.71 -0.05 -23.07
C PRO A 333 -11.06 1.34 -22.54
N GLU A 334 -12.33 1.76 -22.64
CA GLU A 334 -12.80 3.07 -22.18
C GLU A 334 -12.64 3.20 -20.65
N ILE A 335 -13.01 2.16 -19.88
CA ILE A 335 -12.89 2.15 -18.42
C ILE A 335 -11.43 2.33 -17.99
N PHE A 336 -10.52 1.54 -18.59
CA PHE A 336 -9.08 1.68 -18.30
C PHE A 336 -8.58 3.05 -18.71
N HIS A 337 -8.98 3.54 -19.88
CA HIS A 337 -8.54 4.83 -20.41
C HIS A 337 -8.93 5.98 -19.47
N TYR A 338 -10.22 6.09 -19.09
CA TYR A 338 -10.68 7.15 -18.18
C TYR A 338 -10.00 7.08 -16.81
N MET A 339 -9.86 5.88 -16.22
CA MET A 339 -9.19 5.73 -14.93
C MET A 339 -7.69 6.09 -15.00
N VAL A 340 -7.00 5.71 -16.08
CA VAL A 340 -5.58 6.05 -16.26
C VAL A 340 -5.37 7.53 -16.48
N GLU A 341 -6.22 8.18 -17.31
CA GLU A 341 -6.10 9.62 -17.53
C GLU A 341 -6.48 10.41 -16.27
N ALA A 342 -7.49 9.97 -15.50
CA ALA A 342 -7.82 10.55 -14.20
C ALA A 342 -6.64 10.42 -13.21
N LYS A 343 -5.96 9.25 -13.15
CA LYS A 343 -4.74 9.06 -12.36
C LYS A 343 -3.65 10.05 -12.76
N ARG A 344 -3.37 10.16 -14.04
CA ARG A 344 -2.31 11.04 -14.53
C ARG A 344 -2.54 12.51 -14.14
N LEU A 345 -3.79 12.97 -14.28
CA LEU A 345 -4.19 14.32 -13.91
C LEU A 345 -4.16 14.57 -12.40
N ALA A 346 -4.58 13.59 -11.59
CA ALA A 346 -4.51 13.68 -10.15
C ALA A 346 -3.07 13.74 -9.65
N PHE A 347 -2.18 12.91 -10.21
CA PHE A 347 -0.77 12.91 -9.85
C PHE A 347 -0.03 14.17 -10.35
N GLU A 348 -0.43 14.73 -11.50
CA GLU A 348 0.08 16.03 -11.96
C GLU A 348 -0.30 17.15 -10.97
N ALA A 349 -1.55 17.15 -10.48
CA ALA A 349 -2.00 18.12 -9.48
C ALA A 349 -1.24 17.98 -8.15
N MET A 350 -0.99 16.75 -7.71
CA MET A 350 -0.24 16.49 -6.46
C MET A 350 1.24 16.85 -6.56
N ALA A 351 1.87 16.54 -7.69
CA ALA A 351 3.31 16.71 -7.89
C ALA A 351 3.82 18.13 -7.63
N GLY A 352 2.99 19.13 -7.87
CA GLY A 352 3.33 20.53 -7.64
C GLY A 352 2.84 21.11 -6.31
N THR A 353 2.15 20.33 -5.47
CA THR A 353 1.45 20.87 -4.30
C THR A 353 1.62 20.06 -3.01
N PHE A 354 1.77 18.72 -3.09
CA PHE A 354 1.74 17.87 -1.90
C PHE A 354 3.07 17.84 -1.17
N ALA A 355 2.99 18.12 0.14
CA ALA A 355 4.13 18.16 1.05
C ALA A 355 3.63 18.03 2.51
N ASP A 356 4.55 18.19 3.47
CA ASP A 356 4.22 18.38 4.87
C ASP A 356 3.45 19.71 5.06
N PRO A 357 2.23 19.69 5.62
CA PRO A 357 1.42 20.90 5.83
C PRO A 357 2.08 21.94 6.74
N ASP A 358 3.04 21.54 7.60
CA ASP A 358 3.80 22.49 8.42
C ASP A 358 4.80 23.32 7.61
N PHE A 359 5.12 22.91 6.37
CA PHE A 359 6.13 23.52 5.52
C PHE A 359 5.59 24.10 4.21
N ALA A 360 4.35 23.79 3.83
CA ALA A 360 3.76 24.26 2.59
C ALA A 360 2.24 24.43 2.69
N ASP A 361 1.74 25.54 2.17
CA ASP A 361 0.30 25.77 2.01
C ASP A 361 -0.21 24.96 0.82
N MET A 362 -1.24 24.15 1.06
CA MET A 362 -1.88 23.35 0.04
C MET A 362 -3.34 23.78 -0.15
N PRO A 363 -3.79 24.02 -1.39
CA PRO A 363 -5.16 24.47 -1.67
C PRO A 363 -6.14 23.30 -1.66
N ILE A 364 -6.28 22.62 -0.53
CA ILE A 364 -7.02 21.37 -0.35
C ILE A 364 -8.47 21.47 -0.86
N ASP A 365 -9.18 22.54 -0.47
CA ASP A 365 -10.59 22.70 -0.87
C ASP A 365 -10.74 22.98 -2.38
N GLU A 366 -9.76 23.65 -3.00
CA GLU A 366 -9.74 23.82 -4.45
C GLU A 366 -9.49 22.48 -5.16
N LEU A 367 -8.48 21.71 -4.72
CA LEU A 367 -8.13 20.41 -5.31
C LEU A 367 -9.28 19.40 -5.27
N LEU A 368 -10.12 19.45 -4.24
CA LEU A 368 -11.30 18.60 -4.10
C LEU A 368 -12.58 19.23 -4.67
N SER A 369 -12.52 20.44 -5.23
CA SER A 369 -13.71 21.10 -5.78
C SER A 369 -14.18 20.45 -7.10
N GLU A 370 -15.50 20.48 -7.31
CA GLU A 370 -16.11 20.00 -8.57
C GLU A 370 -15.64 20.81 -9.79
N SER A 371 -15.42 22.13 -9.60
CA SER A 371 -14.92 23.00 -10.67
C SER A 371 -13.50 22.64 -11.09
N PHE A 372 -12.64 22.23 -10.16
CA PHE A 372 -11.29 21.75 -10.45
C PHE A 372 -11.36 20.42 -11.21
N ALA A 373 -12.14 19.47 -10.70
CA ALA A 373 -12.35 18.19 -11.33
C ALA A 373 -12.85 18.30 -12.77
N LYS A 374 -13.82 19.21 -13.01
CA LYS A 374 -14.32 19.47 -14.36
C LYS A 374 -13.22 20.02 -15.29
N ARG A 375 -12.39 20.98 -14.82
CA ARG A 375 -11.26 21.50 -15.62
C ARG A 375 -10.28 20.38 -16.01
N LEU A 376 -10.04 19.43 -15.10
CA LEU A 376 -9.17 18.27 -15.37
C LEU A 376 -9.85 17.30 -16.34
N PHE A 377 -11.13 16.99 -16.15
CA PHE A 377 -11.90 16.10 -17.03
C PHE A 377 -11.97 16.63 -18.47
N ASP A 378 -12.15 17.94 -18.66
CA ASP A 378 -12.22 18.56 -19.98
C ASP A 378 -10.90 18.41 -20.81
N ARG A 379 -9.80 17.98 -20.16
CA ARG A 379 -8.53 17.64 -20.82
C ARG A 379 -8.51 16.20 -21.37
N ILE A 380 -9.38 15.31 -20.85
CA ILE A 380 -9.43 13.91 -21.26
C ILE A 380 -10.07 13.81 -22.65
N LYS A 381 -9.39 13.15 -23.58
CA LYS A 381 -9.93 12.83 -24.90
C LYS A 381 -10.50 11.42 -24.87
N THR A 382 -11.57 11.16 -25.60
CA THR A 382 -12.26 9.86 -25.56
C THR A 382 -11.54 8.74 -26.32
N ASP A 383 -10.65 9.09 -27.24
CA ASP A 383 -10.02 8.17 -28.20
C ASP A 383 -8.49 8.18 -28.20
N SER A 384 -7.89 9.03 -27.39
CA SER A 384 -6.44 9.17 -27.36
C SER A 384 -5.94 9.74 -26.03
N VAL A 385 -4.75 9.31 -25.61
CA VAL A 385 -4.10 9.81 -24.40
C VAL A 385 -3.88 11.32 -24.45
N ILE A 386 -3.94 11.97 -23.29
CA ILE A 386 -3.47 13.35 -23.12
C ILE A 386 -1.99 13.36 -23.48
N THR A 387 -1.61 14.13 -24.49
CA THR A 387 -0.29 14.09 -25.08
C THR A 387 0.74 14.76 -24.14
N PRO A 388 1.61 14.02 -23.50
CA PRO A 388 2.87 14.54 -23.01
C PRO A 388 3.91 14.41 -24.09
N ALA A 389 4.95 15.20 -23.97
CA ALA A 389 5.95 15.32 -25.03
C ALA A 389 6.96 14.17 -25.06
N ARG A 390 7.12 13.35 -24.00
CA ARG A 390 8.22 12.38 -23.87
C ARG A 390 7.78 11.03 -23.30
N LEU A 391 8.48 9.96 -23.72
CA LEU A 391 8.34 8.62 -23.14
C LEU A 391 9.20 8.51 -21.87
N ALA A 392 8.59 8.08 -20.77
CA ALA A 392 9.32 7.72 -19.57
C ALA A 392 9.88 6.31 -19.67
N VAL A 393 11.06 6.10 -19.12
CA VAL A 393 11.52 4.77 -18.71
C VAL A 393 10.87 4.52 -17.35
N PRO A 394 10.20 3.38 -17.10
CA PRO A 394 9.70 3.06 -15.77
C PRO A 394 10.85 3.12 -14.77
N LEU A 395 10.70 3.86 -13.69
CA LEU A 395 11.61 3.76 -12.57
C LEU A 395 11.28 2.46 -11.85
N GLU A 396 12.28 1.61 -11.61
CA GLU A 396 12.14 0.40 -10.80
C GLU A 396 12.01 0.81 -9.32
N GLY A 397 10.82 1.20 -8.91
CA GLY A 397 10.48 1.60 -7.57
C GLY A 397 9.22 0.90 -7.10
N GLU A 398 9.32 -0.36 -6.66
CA GLU A 398 8.23 -1.03 -5.99
C GLU A 398 8.29 -0.70 -4.49
N GLY A 399 7.42 0.19 -4.01
CA GLY A 399 7.13 0.31 -2.59
C GLY A 399 6.36 -0.92 -2.12
N ASP A 400 6.80 -1.59 -1.06
CA ASP A 400 6.02 -2.65 -0.42
C ASP A 400 5.44 -2.12 0.91
N THR A 401 4.38 -2.76 1.40
CA THR A 401 3.55 -2.22 2.49
C THR A 401 2.73 -3.37 3.05
N THR A 402 2.21 -3.24 4.27
CA THR A 402 1.14 -4.12 4.75
C THR A 402 -0.10 -3.31 5.09
N TYR A 403 -1.26 -3.83 4.69
CA TYR A 403 -2.58 -3.29 5.05
C TYR A 403 -3.37 -4.34 5.82
N LEU A 404 -4.11 -3.87 6.83
CA LEU A 404 -5.05 -4.69 7.59
C LEU A 404 -6.29 -3.92 7.95
N THR A 405 -7.40 -4.66 8.17
CA THR A 405 -8.62 -4.11 8.72
C THR A 405 -9.23 -5.06 9.75
N VAL A 406 -9.80 -4.48 10.80
CA VAL A 406 -10.48 -5.21 11.89
C VAL A 406 -11.79 -4.53 12.22
N VAL A 407 -12.82 -5.35 12.45
CA VAL A 407 -14.13 -4.89 12.95
C VAL A 407 -14.49 -5.72 14.16
N ASP A 408 -14.88 -5.07 15.27
CA ASP A 408 -15.34 -5.77 16.48
C ASP A 408 -16.86 -5.87 16.58
N GLY A 409 -17.34 -6.58 17.62
CA GLY A 409 -18.76 -6.79 17.87
C GLY A 409 -19.54 -5.52 18.26
N ASN A 410 -18.86 -4.46 18.67
CA ASN A 410 -19.47 -3.17 19.00
C ASN A 410 -19.63 -2.28 17.75
N GLY A 411 -19.04 -2.68 16.62
CA GLY A 411 -19.10 -1.96 15.36
C GLY A 411 -17.97 -0.93 15.18
N MET A 412 -16.93 -0.96 16.01
CA MET A 412 -15.71 -0.22 15.74
C MET A 412 -15.01 -0.83 14.54
N MET A 413 -14.56 0.01 13.59
CA MET A 413 -13.89 -0.41 12.37
C MET A 413 -12.53 0.30 12.27
N VAL A 414 -11.48 -0.49 12.12
CA VAL A 414 -10.11 -0.01 11.98
C VAL A 414 -9.58 -0.33 10.59
N SER A 415 -9.20 0.70 9.86
CA SER A 415 -8.44 0.64 8.60
C SER A 415 -7.02 1.09 8.90
N LEU A 416 -6.03 0.19 8.85
CA LEU A 416 -4.66 0.44 9.27
C LEU A 416 -3.67 -0.01 8.20
N ILE A 417 -2.71 0.86 7.92
CA ILE A 417 -1.64 0.60 6.97
C ILE A 417 -0.29 0.94 7.57
N GLN A 418 0.71 0.09 7.33
CA GLN A 418 2.07 0.26 7.82
C GLN A 418 3.09 -0.08 6.74
N SER A 419 4.24 0.61 6.74
CA SER A 419 5.25 0.38 5.72
C SER A 419 6.64 0.84 6.15
N ASN A 420 7.65 0.08 5.70
CA ASN A 420 9.05 0.51 5.66
C ASN A 420 9.42 1.19 4.31
N TYR A 421 8.51 1.28 3.37
CA TYR A 421 8.53 1.78 1.99
C TYR A 421 9.12 0.77 0.99
N ARG A 422 10.44 0.69 0.78
CA ARG A 422 11.03 -0.22 -0.22
C ARG A 422 11.33 -1.60 0.37
N GLY A 423 10.43 -2.54 0.19
CA GLY A 423 10.62 -3.89 0.71
C GLY A 423 10.91 -3.88 2.20
N MET A 424 12.06 -4.42 2.63
CA MET A 424 12.45 -4.41 4.05
C MET A 424 12.85 -3.03 4.59
N GLY A 425 13.06 -2.01 3.74
CA GLY A 425 13.49 -0.66 4.12
C GLY A 425 14.98 -0.39 3.87
N SER A 426 15.58 0.45 4.69
CA SER A 426 16.91 1.06 4.51
C SER A 426 18.12 0.11 4.45
N GLY A 427 17.95 -1.15 4.87
CA GLY A 427 19.05 -2.09 5.07
C GLY A 427 19.69 -1.99 6.46
N LEU A 428 19.25 -1.07 7.32
CA LEU A 428 19.81 -0.82 8.65
C LEU A 428 18.94 -1.45 9.74
N VAL A 429 19.58 -2.26 10.59
CA VAL A 429 18.96 -2.88 11.77
C VAL A 429 19.73 -2.44 13.00
N PRO A 430 19.14 -1.67 13.93
CA PRO A 430 19.80 -1.30 15.16
C PRO A 430 20.19 -2.54 15.97
N THR A 431 21.41 -2.53 16.53
CA THR A 431 22.02 -3.68 17.17
C THR A 431 21.14 -4.27 18.28
N GLY A 432 20.76 -5.55 18.14
CA GLY A 432 20.00 -6.30 19.14
C GLY A 432 18.50 -5.96 19.22
N LEU A 433 17.97 -5.07 18.36
CA LEU A 433 16.56 -4.68 18.37
C LEU A 433 15.68 -5.51 17.42
N GLY A 434 16.25 -6.15 16.40
CA GLY A 434 15.55 -7.12 15.56
C GLY A 434 14.54 -6.54 14.56
N PHE A 435 14.55 -5.23 14.28
CA PHE A 435 13.71 -4.62 13.28
C PHE A 435 14.50 -3.76 12.30
N MET A 436 14.06 -3.72 11.06
CA MET A 436 14.61 -2.89 10.00
C MET A 436 14.05 -1.48 10.07
N LEU A 437 14.90 -0.47 9.85
CA LEU A 437 14.48 0.93 9.73
C LEU A 437 13.97 1.21 8.32
N GLN A 438 12.96 2.07 8.22
CA GLN A 438 12.38 2.54 6.97
C GLN A 438 13.36 3.35 6.11
N ASP A 439 13.02 3.50 4.83
CA ASP A 439 13.75 4.34 3.87
C ASP A 439 12.85 5.44 3.25
N ARG A 440 11.88 5.93 4.01
CA ARG A 440 10.85 6.89 3.58
C ARG A 440 11.42 8.25 3.18
N GLY A 441 12.56 8.65 3.73
CA GLY A 441 13.26 9.91 3.38
C GLY A 441 13.67 10.00 1.91
N GLU A 442 13.74 8.89 1.18
CA GLU A 442 13.92 8.88 -0.28
C GLU A 442 12.85 9.70 -1.01
N LEU A 443 11.64 9.80 -0.43
CA LEU A 443 10.51 10.49 -1.04
C LEU A 443 10.55 12.02 -0.94
N PHE A 444 11.57 12.62 -0.37
CA PHE A 444 11.79 14.07 -0.51
C PHE A 444 12.30 14.42 -1.90
N SER A 445 11.92 15.60 -2.38
CA SER A 445 12.55 16.22 -3.54
C SER A 445 13.87 16.88 -3.16
N MET A 446 14.85 16.86 -4.08
CA MET A 446 16.09 17.65 -3.97
C MET A 446 16.05 18.90 -4.87
N GLU A 447 14.91 19.25 -5.45
CA GLU A 447 14.73 20.44 -6.27
C GLU A 447 14.46 21.66 -5.38
N PRO A 448 15.34 22.70 -5.37
CA PRO A 448 15.10 23.91 -4.61
C PRO A 448 13.79 24.60 -5.01
N GLY A 449 12.99 24.98 -4.01
CA GLY A 449 11.67 25.61 -4.23
C GLY A 449 10.51 24.63 -4.46
N HIS A 450 10.77 23.34 -4.55
CA HIS A 450 9.71 22.34 -4.59
C HIS A 450 9.00 22.26 -3.22
N PRO A 451 7.64 22.14 -3.16
CA PRO A 451 6.93 22.04 -1.88
C PRO A 451 7.45 20.92 -0.98
N ASN A 452 7.76 19.75 -1.55
CA ASN A 452 8.29 18.59 -0.86
C ASN A 452 9.83 18.55 -0.83
N VAL A 453 10.53 19.68 -0.99
CA VAL A 453 11.99 19.73 -0.87
C VAL A 453 12.44 19.29 0.52
N TYR A 454 13.55 18.56 0.59
CA TYR A 454 14.15 18.14 1.84
C TYR A 454 14.43 19.34 2.77
N ALA A 455 14.03 19.19 4.03
CA ALA A 455 14.38 20.12 5.10
C ALA A 455 14.49 19.34 6.43
N PRO A 456 15.35 19.78 7.39
CA PRO A 456 15.40 19.21 8.73
C PRO A 456 14.04 19.29 9.44
N GLY A 457 13.65 18.24 10.16
CA GLY A 457 12.39 18.19 10.92
C GLY A 457 11.12 18.12 10.09
N LYS A 458 11.22 17.92 8.77
CA LYS A 458 10.11 17.83 7.84
C LYS A 458 9.67 16.38 7.63
N ARG A 459 8.37 16.15 7.42
CA ARG A 459 7.83 14.87 6.94
C ARG A 459 7.96 14.76 5.43
N PRO A 460 8.43 13.62 4.88
CA PRO A 460 8.45 13.40 3.43
C PRO A 460 7.03 13.20 2.88
N PHE A 461 6.84 13.36 1.58
CA PHE A 461 5.70 12.80 0.88
C PHE A 461 5.52 11.32 1.25
N HIS A 462 4.27 10.86 1.40
CA HIS A 462 4.01 9.53 1.91
C HIS A 462 3.03 8.74 1.03
N THR A 463 3.34 7.44 0.81
CA THR A 463 2.56 6.60 -0.10
C THR A 463 1.52 5.72 0.60
N ILE A 464 1.58 5.52 1.93
CA ILE A 464 0.58 4.70 2.61
C ILE A 464 -0.71 5.47 2.83
N ILE A 465 -1.84 4.84 2.51
CA ILE A 465 -3.17 5.40 2.66
C ILE A 465 -4.15 4.31 3.14
N PRO A 466 -4.74 4.45 4.34
CA PRO A 466 -5.90 3.67 4.73
C PRO A 466 -7.15 4.29 4.10
N ALA A 467 -8.16 3.49 3.74
CA ALA A 467 -9.41 3.99 3.17
C ALA A 467 -10.63 3.57 3.98
N PHE A 468 -11.68 4.37 3.91
CA PHE A 468 -12.95 4.09 4.54
C PHE A 468 -14.11 4.52 3.63
N LEU A 469 -15.14 3.68 3.50
CA LEU A 469 -16.37 4.03 2.79
C LEU A 469 -17.52 4.20 3.76
N MET A 470 -18.25 5.29 3.59
CA MET A 470 -19.61 5.44 4.06
C MET A 470 -20.60 5.21 2.92
N ARG A 471 -21.79 4.71 3.26
CA ARG A 471 -22.92 4.57 2.35
C ARG A 471 -24.15 5.17 3.00
N ASP A 472 -24.82 6.08 2.30
CA ASP A 472 -26.00 6.79 2.83
C ASP A 472 -25.76 7.49 4.19
N GLY A 473 -24.51 7.90 4.45
CA GLY A 473 -24.09 8.55 5.71
C GLY A 473 -23.72 7.58 6.85
N GLU A 474 -23.86 6.28 6.64
CA GLU A 474 -23.54 5.24 7.62
C GLU A 474 -22.18 4.58 7.32
N PRO A 475 -21.43 4.12 8.36
CA PRO A 475 -20.19 3.40 8.17
C PRO A 475 -20.46 2.09 7.42
N TYR A 476 -19.74 1.88 6.33
CA TYR A 476 -20.01 0.75 5.46
C TYR A 476 -18.85 -0.21 5.30
N MET A 477 -17.65 0.30 4.92
CA MET A 477 -16.52 -0.57 4.61
C MET A 477 -15.19 0.07 5.03
N SER A 478 -14.38 -0.67 5.75
CA SER A 478 -12.94 -0.37 5.91
C SER A 478 -12.13 -1.23 4.96
N PHE A 479 -11.26 -0.61 4.15
CA PHE A 479 -10.49 -1.32 3.13
C PHE A 479 -9.19 -0.61 2.79
N GLY A 480 -8.31 -1.31 2.11
CA GLY A 480 -7.11 -0.71 1.53
C GLY A 480 -6.36 -1.68 0.63
N LEU A 481 -5.43 -1.11 -0.10
CA LEU A 481 -4.48 -1.84 -0.93
C LEU A 481 -3.06 -1.36 -0.62
N MET A 482 -2.13 -2.27 -0.51
CA MET A 482 -0.70 -1.98 -0.47
C MET A 482 -0.12 -1.78 -1.88
N GLY A 483 1.16 -1.38 -2.01
CA GLY A 483 1.86 -1.31 -3.29
C GLY A 483 2.24 0.11 -3.77
N GLY A 484 2.73 0.98 -2.89
CA GLY A 484 3.22 2.31 -3.25
C GLY A 484 2.21 3.14 -4.05
N GLY A 485 2.57 3.60 -5.24
CA GLY A 485 1.70 4.37 -6.13
C GLY A 485 0.50 3.60 -6.72
N MET A 486 0.39 2.28 -6.46
CA MET A 486 -0.80 1.49 -6.78
C MET A 486 -1.97 1.81 -5.85
N GLN A 487 -1.73 2.25 -4.62
CA GLN A 487 -2.77 2.41 -3.59
C GLN A 487 -3.93 3.30 -4.03
N PRO A 488 -3.75 4.57 -4.46
CA PRO A 488 -4.86 5.40 -4.92
C PRO A 488 -5.58 4.82 -6.13
N GLN A 489 -4.83 4.23 -7.06
CA GLN A 489 -5.38 3.59 -8.25
C GLN A 489 -6.22 2.37 -7.89
N GLY A 490 -5.75 1.59 -6.92
CA GLY A 490 -6.45 0.40 -6.42
C GLY A 490 -7.73 0.75 -5.66
N HIS A 491 -7.72 1.80 -4.81
CA HIS A 491 -8.92 2.27 -4.11
C HIS A 491 -10.01 2.66 -5.11
N VAL A 492 -9.66 3.42 -6.15
CA VAL A 492 -10.59 3.80 -7.22
C VAL A 492 -11.10 2.58 -8.00
N GLN A 493 -10.23 1.64 -8.38
CA GLN A 493 -10.63 0.43 -9.09
C GLN A 493 -11.61 -0.42 -8.28
N VAL A 494 -11.38 -0.59 -6.98
CA VAL A 494 -12.28 -1.34 -6.09
C VAL A 494 -13.63 -0.63 -5.99
N LEU A 495 -13.64 0.68 -5.73
CA LEU A 495 -14.90 1.42 -5.59
C LEU A 495 -15.70 1.44 -6.90
N VAL A 496 -15.07 1.67 -8.05
CA VAL A 496 -15.73 1.62 -9.38
C VAL A 496 -16.31 0.22 -9.64
N ASN A 497 -15.56 -0.84 -9.33
CA ASN A 497 -16.07 -2.21 -9.47
C ASN A 497 -17.32 -2.48 -8.63
N MET A 498 -17.38 -1.93 -7.41
CA MET A 498 -18.56 -2.07 -6.54
C MET A 498 -19.71 -1.14 -6.95
N ALA A 499 -19.42 0.16 -7.11
CA ALA A 499 -20.44 1.19 -7.28
C ALA A 499 -21.06 1.20 -8.70
N ASP A 500 -20.23 1.00 -9.74
CA ASP A 500 -20.69 1.06 -11.12
C ASP A 500 -21.08 -0.32 -11.68
N PHE A 501 -20.42 -1.39 -11.24
CA PHE A 501 -20.59 -2.73 -11.81
C PHE A 501 -21.19 -3.75 -10.85
N GLY A 502 -21.56 -3.34 -9.62
CA GLY A 502 -22.30 -4.17 -8.67
C GLY A 502 -21.53 -5.40 -8.17
N MET A 503 -20.21 -5.39 -8.23
CA MET A 503 -19.40 -6.48 -7.69
C MET A 503 -19.49 -6.53 -6.17
N ASN A 504 -19.52 -7.73 -5.62
CA ASN A 504 -19.36 -7.89 -4.18
C ASN A 504 -17.91 -7.62 -3.74
N ILE A 505 -17.70 -7.53 -2.43
CA ILE A 505 -16.41 -7.20 -1.81
C ILE A 505 -15.26 -8.14 -2.22
N GLN A 506 -15.54 -9.43 -2.44
CA GLN A 506 -14.54 -10.42 -2.87
C GLN A 506 -14.26 -10.28 -4.37
N GLU A 507 -15.28 -10.14 -5.19
CA GLU A 507 -15.16 -9.96 -6.63
C GLU A 507 -14.39 -8.68 -6.98
N ALA A 508 -14.68 -7.58 -6.29
CA ALA A 508 -13.97 -6.31 -6.48
C ALA A 508 -12.48 -6.42 -6.17
N GLY A 509 -12.11 -7.21 -5.15
CA GLY A 509 -10.71 -7.51 -4.80
C GLY A 509 -10.03 -8.44 -5.79
N ASP A 510 -10.72 -9.46 -6.30
CA ASP A 510 -10.17 -10.45 -7.24
C ASP A 510 -10.09 -9.92 -8.68
N ALA A 511 -10.83 -8.87 -9.02
CA ALA A 511 -10.85 -8.29 -10.35
C ALA A 511 -9.45 -8.00 -10.90
N ALA A 512 -9.23 -8.26 -12.17
CA ALA A 512 -7.97 -7.95 -12.84
C ALA A 512 -7.69 -6.44 -12.76
N ARG A 513 -6.49 -6.09 -12.28
CA ARG A 513 -6.06 -4.72 -12.02
C ARG A 513 -5.14 -4.19 -13.11
N PHE A 514 -5.02 -2.87 -13.11
CA PHE A 514 -3.96 -2.17 -13.79
C PHE A 514 -3.15 -1.31 -12.79
N LEU A 515 -1.93 -1.00 -13.18
CA LEU A 515 -1.07 0.01 -12.59
C LEU A 515 -0.55 0.92 -13.71
N HIS A 516 -0.81 2.21 -13.63
CA HIS A 516 -0.05 3.19 -14.43
C HIS A 516 1.12 3.70 -13.61
N ASP A 517 2.33 3.37 -14.03
CA ASP A 517 3.59 3.70 -13.37
C ASP A 517 4.37 4.75 -14.16
N GLY A 518 4.99 5.72 -13.45
CA GLY A 518 5.68 6.87 -14.02
C GLY A 518 4.75 8.06 -14.30
N GLY A 519 5.33 9.13 -14.80
CA GLY A 519 4.69 10.44 -14.96
C GLY A 519 5.02 11.38 -13.80
N SER A 520 4.11 12.30 -13.47
CA SER A 520 4.28 13.25 -12.37
C SER A 520 4.14 12.57 -11.01
N SER A 521 4.93 13.00 -10.01
CA SER A 521 4.84 12.55 -8.62
C SER A 521 5.41 13.62 -7.67
N PRO A 522 5.01 13.65 -6.38
CA PRO A 522 5.49 14.67 -5.43
C PRO A 522 6.98 14.58 -5.07
N ASP A 523 7.64 13.47 -5.30
CA ASP A 523 9.08 13.28 -5.10
C ASP A 523 9.90 13.72 -6.32
N GLU A 524 9.36 13.53 -7.54
CA GLU A 524 10.03 13.88 -8.80
C GLU A 524 9.51 15.19 -9.42
N GLY A 525 8.39 15.73 -8.96
CA GLY A 525 7.74 16.91 -9.50
C GLY A 525 6.84 16.64 -10.71
N VAL A 526 6.43 17.74 -11.36
CA VAL A 526 5.59 17.68 -12.57
C VAL A 526 6.42 17.21 -13.75
N SER A 527 5.96 16.16 -14.43
CA SER A 527 6.69 15.51 -15.52
C SER A 527 5.89 15.55 -16.83
N ASP A 528 6.58 15.83 -17.94
CA ASP A 528 6.07 15.68 -19.30
C ASP A 528 6.18 14.22 -19.82
N ARG A 529 6.58 13.28 -18.98
CA ARG A 529 6.74 11.87 -19.31
C ARG A 529 5.39 11.13 -19.24
N TYR A 530 5.21 10.23 -20.20
CA TYR A 530 4.09 9.30 -20.16
C TYR A 530 4.49 8.03 -19.46
N GLY A 531 4.10 7.52 -18.48
CA GLY A 531 4.50 6.24 -17.83
C GLY A 531 4.19 5.00 -18.67
N THR A 532 4.08 3.89 -18.00
CA THR A 532 3.70 2.59 -18.57
C THR A 532 2.44 2.10 -17.88
N LEU A 533 1.47 1.69 -18.67
CA LEU A 533 0.26 1.03 -18.19
C LEU A 533 0.52 -0.48 -18.11
N PHE A 534 0.73 -0.97 -16.90
CA PHE A 534 0.78 -2.40 -16.62
C PHE A 534 -0.64 -2.92 -16.42
N VAL A 535 -0.96 -4.07 -17.03
CA VAL A 535 -2.24 -4.75 -16.85
C VAL A 535 -2.01 -6.23 -16.50
N GLU A 536 -2.85 -6.77 -15.65
CA GLU A 536 -2.80 -8.20 -15.33
C GLU A 536 -3.16 -9.07 -16.54
N PRO A 537 -2.66 -10.33 -16.61
CA PRO A 537 -2.94 -11.25 -17.72
C PRO A 537 -4.44 -11.54 -17.94
N GLY A 538 -5.29 -11.25 -16.95
CA GLY A 538 -6.75 -11.39 -17.05
C GLY A 538 -7.46 -10.34 -17.92
N VAL A 539 -6.77 -9.27 -18.32
CA VAL A 539 -7.34 -8.24 -19.21
C VAL A 539 -7.40 -8.76 -20.65
N ALA A 540 -8.55 -8.62 -21.30
CA ALA A 540 -8.77 -9.12 -22.66
C ALA A 540 -7.76 -8.53 -23.66
N GLN A 541 -7.25 -9.35 -24.57
CA GLN A 541 -6.28 -8.95 -25.58
C GLN A 541 -6.83 -7.82 -26.48
N SER A 542 -8.13 -7.85 -26.80
CA SER A 542 -8.81 -6.78 -27.56
C SER A 542 -8.77 -5.43 -26.84
N THR A 543 -8.92 -5.41 -25.51
CA THR A 543 -8.78 -4.23 -24.66
C THR A 543 -7.35 -3.70 -24.70
N VAL A 544 -6.35 -4.58 -24.55
CA VAL A 544 -4.93 -4.22 -24.64
C VAL A 544 -4.59 -3.57 -25.98
N GLU A 545 -5.07 -4.14 -27.09
CA GLU A 545 -4.84 -3.61 -28.42
C GLU A 545 -5.55 -2.26 -28.66
N ALA A 546 -6.76 -2.10 -28.11
CA ALA A 546 -7.49 -0.83 -28.19
C ALA A 546 -6.77 0.27 -27.40
N LEU A 547 -6.31 -0.02 -26.18
CA LEU A 547 -5.53 0.91 -25.37
C LEU A 547 -4.22 1.35 -26.07
N ARG A 548 -3.54 0.42 -26.73
CA ARG A 548 -2.35 0.74 -27.55
C ARG A 548 -2.69 1.65 -28.73
N ARG A 549 -3.85 1.45 -29.39
CA ARG A 549 -4.32 2.36 -30.46
C ARG A 549 -4.65 3.75 -29.94
N MET A 550 -5.16 3.86 -28.70
CA MET A 550 -5.37 5.16 -28.05
C MET A 550 -4.05 5.85 -27.64
N GLY A 551 -2.91 5.17 -27.75
CA GLY A 551 -1.58 5.71 -27.44
C GLY A 551 -1.04 5.33 -26.08
N HIS A 552 -1.73 4.46 -25.31
CA HIS A 552 -1.17 3.92 -24.07
C HIS A 552 0.02 2.98 -24.33
N ARG A 553 1.08 3.13 -23.55
CA ARG A 553 2.18 2.17 -23.52
C ARG A 553 1.80 1.02 -22.61
N VAL A 554 1.25 -0.05 -23.17
CA VAL A 554 0.71 -1.17 -22.39
C VAL A 554 1.71 -2.32 -22.30
N SER A 555 2.00 -2.75 -21.04
CA SER A 555 2.73 -3.96 -20.68
C SER A 555 1.79 -4.94 -19.99
N VAL A 556 1.75 -6.19 -20.43
CA VAL A 556 0.93 -7.23 -19.81
C VAL A 556 1.80 -8.07 -18.86
N GLY A 557 1.35 -8.29 -17.63
CA GLY A 557 2.09 -9.02 -16.60
C GLY A 557 2.89 -8.10 -15.68
N GLY A 558 4.07 -8.51 -15.24
CA GLY A 558 4.94 -7.73 -14.33
C GLY A 558 4.98 -8.26 -12.89
N GLY A 559 4.39 -9.45 -12.65
CA GLY A 559 4.34 -10.08 -11.33
C GLY A 559 3.15 -9.61 -10.47
N ALA A 560 2.67 -10.48 -9.60
CA ALA A 560 1.50 -10.21 -8.76
C ALA A 560 1.73 -9.05 -7.77
N GLY A 561 2.94 -8.91 -7.22
CA GLY A 561 3.30 -7.86 -6.25
C GLY A 561 3.09 -6.44 -6.77
N LYS A 562 3.21 -6.24 -8.09
CA LYS A 562 3.04 -4.92 -8.73
C LYS A 562 1.60 -4.36 -8.60
N TYR A 563 0.60 -5.21 -8.43
CA TYR A 563 -0.82 -4.81 -8.40
C TYR A 563 -1.39 -4.70 -6.98
N GLY A 564 -0.50 -4.64 -5.99
CA GLY A 564 -0.86 -4.47 -4.58
C GLY A 564 -1.46 -5.71 -3.94
N GLY A 565 -1.94 -5.56 -2.73
CA GLY A 565 -2.65 -6.57 -1.96
C GLY A 565 -3.85 -5.94 -1.26
N TYR A 566 -5.04 -6.53 -1.42
CA TYR A 566 -6.32 -5.99 -0.96
C TYR A 566 -6.84 -6.73 0.27
N GLN A 567 -7.31 -5.97 1.25
CA GLN A 567 -8.07 -6.47 2.39
C GLN A 567 -9.26 -5.54 2.64
N ALA A 568 -10.41 -6.10 3.00
CA ALA A 568 -11.60 -5.30 3.25
C ALA A 568 -12.59 -6.01 4.18
N ILE A 569 -13.37 -5.23 4.93
CA ILE A 569 -14.52 -5.70 5.72
C ILE A 569 -15.65 -4.70 5.51
N ILE A 570 -16.82 -5.22 5.06
CA ILE A 570 -18.09 -4.51 5.09
C ILE A 570 -18.82 -4.89 6.38
N ARG A 571 -19.42 -3.90 7.02
CA ARG A 571 -20.45 -4.11 8.04
C ARG A 571 -21.79 -3.68 7.46
N ASP A 572 -22.70 -4.63 7.32
CA ASP A 572 -24.05 -4.35 6.86
C ASP A 572 -24.77 -3.45 7.89
N PRO A 573 -25.24 -2.26 7.51
CA PRO A 573 -25.80 -1.31 8.48
C PRO A 573 -27.13 -1.79 9.08
N ASP A 574 -27.91 -2.62 8.37
CA ASP A 574 -29.23 -3.07 8.81
C ASP A 574 -29.14 -4.29 9.73
N THR A 575 -28.24 -5.22 9.45
CA THR A 575 -28.13 -6.49 10.15
C THR A 575 -26.95 -6.60 11.09
N GLY A 576 -25.93 -5.76 10.93
CA GLY A 576 -24.65 -5.84 11.63
C GLY A 576 -23.74 -6.97 11.14
N VAL A 577 -24.16 -7.76 10.16
CA VAL A 577 -23.38 -8.87 9.60
C VAL A 577 -22.11 -8.33 8.94
N LEU A 578 -21.00 -8.99 9.22
CA LEU A 578 -19.71 -8.67 8.65
C LEU A 578 -19.44 -9.52 7.40
N MET A 579 -18.99 -8.88 6.33
CA MET A 579 -18.58 -9.53 5.09
C MET A 579 -17.14 -9.16 4.80
N GLY A 580 -16.24 -10.14 4.75
CA GLY A 580 -14.81 -9.93 4.50
C GLY A 580 -14.37 -10.36 3.12
N GLY A 581 -13.53 -9.54 2.48
CA GLY A 581 -12.87 -9.81 1.22
C GLY A 581 -11.36 -9.73 1.36
N THR A 582 -10.65 -10.64 0.69
CA THR A 582 -9.19 -10.63 0.54
C THR A 582 -8.85 -11.13 -0.86
N GLU A 583 -7.62 -10.99 -1.26
CA GLU A 583 -7.24 -11.35 -2.63
C GLU A 583 -6.02 -12.29 -2.65
N MET A 584 -5.57 -12.71 -3.83
CA MET A 584 -4.61 -13.80 -3.98
C MET A 584 -3.20 -13.36 -4.39
N ARG A 585 -2.95 -12.06 -4.50
CA ARG A 585 -1.63 -11.52 -4.89
C ARG A 585 -0.62 -11.57 -3.73
N LYS A 586 -1.16 -11.70 -2.52
CA LYS A 586 -0.45 -11.93 -1.25
C LYS A 586 -1.02 -13.19 -0.56
N ASP A 587 -0.55 -13.50 0.63
CA ASP A 587 -1.06 -14.61 1.47
C ASP A 587 -2.32 -14.23 2.28
N GLY A 588 -3.07 -13.25 1.82
CA GLY A 588 -4.17 -12.63 2.53
C GLY A 588 -5.26 -13.60 2.99
N THR A 589 -5.77 -13.38 4.19
CA THR A 589 -6.83 -14.19 4.79
C THR A 589 -7.79 -13.33 5.59
N VAL A 590 -9.08 -13.63 5.45
CA VAL A 590 -10.14 -13.13 6.33
C VAL A 590 -10.50 -14.21 7.32
N VAL A 591 -10.58 -13.85 8.59
CA VAL A 591 -11.08 -14.69 9.68
C VAL A 591 -12.14 -13.92 10.45
N GLY A 592 -13.28 -14.57 10.74
CA GLY A 592 -14.34 -13.99 11.53
C GLY A 592 -15.05 -15.05 12.40
N TYR A 593 -15.88 -14.63 13.36
CA TYR A 593 -16.59 -15.53 14.29
C TYR A 593 -17.96 -14.99 14.66
#